data_2d8ae39fbb8469270163c161e3e746a6
#
_entry.id   2d8ae39fbb8469270163c161e3e746a6
#
_cell.length_a   1.000
_cell.length_b   1.000
_cell.length_c   1.000
_cell.angle_alpha   90.00
_cell.angle_beta   90.00
_cell.angle_gamma   90.00
#
_symmetry.space_group_name_H-M   'P 1'
#
loop_
_entity.id
_entity.type
_entity.pdbx_description
1 polymer ?
#
loop_
_entity_poly.entity_id
_entity_poly.type
_entity_poly.pdbx_seq_one_letter_code
_entity_poly.pdbx_strand_id
1 'polypeptide(L)'
;MTTKKLKKLLALYLPYLLLGLVATNFGEAWRLAEGKELGERIMSMMGTIPMAFANPLPSLHPLDLLVGLCCGAGLRLAVYLRGKNAKKYRHGMEYGSARWGSAKDIEPFMAPKFSDNIILTKTERLMMSNRPPDPKNARNKNVLVVGGSGSGKTRFWLKPNLLQCHSSYVVTDPKGTIVLECGQAMLKNGYKVKVLNTINFKKSMHYNPFAYVHSEKDILKLVTTLMTNTKGEGSGGDPFWEKSERLLLTALIAYLHYEAPVEEQNFATLLEMLNTMQVLEDDEEYQNPVDLLFEELAKKKPNSFAGRQYKLYKLAAGKTAKSILISCGARLAPFDIQELRDLTMYDELQLDTLGDKKTALFLIMSDTDSTFNFLISMVYTQLFNLLCDKADDVYGGKLPIHVRCLIDECANIGQIPNLEKLVATIRSREISACLVLQARSQLKAIYKDNADTIVGNMDSQIFLGGSEPTTLKDLSEMLGKETIDAFNTSDTRGNSPSYGTTFQKMGHELLSRDELAVLDGGKCILQLRGVRPFLSDKYDLTQHPNYKLTSDYDPKNTFDIEKYLNRKEKIHPGDEFIVVDADSLPSA
;
A
#
# COMPACT_ATOMS: atom_id res chain seq x y z
N MET A 1 -33.15 -14.77 -33.39
CA MET A 1 -31.83 -15.43 -33.35
C MET A 1 -30.88 -14.65 -34.25
N THR A 2 -29.77 -14.08 -33.77
CA THR A 2 -28.89 -13.24 -34.58
C THR A 2 -28.20 -14.06 -35.68
N THR A 3 -28.03 -13.48 -36.88
CA THR A 3 -27.36 -14.13 -38.04
C THR A 3 -26.01 -14.78 -37.73
N LYS A 4 -25.27 -14.21 -36.74
CA LYS A 4 -24.02 -14.78 -36.20
C LYS A 4 -24.20 -16.11 -35.46
N LYS A 5 -25.30 -16.27 -34.72
CA LYS A 5 -25.64 -17.51 -34.00
C LYS A 5 -26.06 -18.61 -34.96
N LEU A 6 -26.81 -18.26 -36.02
CA LEU A 6 -27.24 -19.21 -37.04
C LEU A 6 -26.06 -19.76 -37.86
N LYS A 7 -25.12 -18.90 -38.30
CA LYS A 7 -23.91 -19.32 -39.01
C LYS A 7 -23.03 -20.26 -38.15
N LYS A 8 -22.88 -20.00 -36.82
CA LYS A 8 -22.16 -20.90 -35.93
C LYS A 8 -22.85 -22.26 -35.77
N LEU A 9 -24.17 -22.28 -35.66
CA LEU A 9 -24.94 -23.52 -35.55
C LEU A 9 -24.84 -24.35 -36.85
N LEU A 10 -24.98 -23.71 -37.99
CA LEU A 10 -24.83 -24.35 -39.29
C LEU A 10 -23.44 -24.95 -39.46
N ALA A 11 -22.36 -24.22 -39.17
CA ALA A 11 -21.00 -24.71 -39.27
C ALA A 11 -20.73 -25.88 -38.30
N LEU A 12 -21.41 -25.91 -37.13
CA LEU A 12 -21.24 -26.97 -36.14
C LEU A 12 -21.95 -28.28 -36.49
N TYR A 13 -23.12 -28.22 -37.10
CA TYR A 13 -23.98 -29.39 -37.36
C TYR A 13 -23.97 -29.86 -38.81
N LEU A 14 -23.62 -29.03 -39.78
CA LEU A 14 -23.61 -29.33 -41.21
C LEU A 14 -22.77 -30.59 -41.55
N PRO A 15 -21.56 -30.79 -41.02
CA PRO A 15 -20.79 -32.00 -41.34
C PRO A 15 -21.50 -33.31 -40.92
N TYR A 16 -22.16 -33.29 -39.75
CA TYR A 16 -22.87 -34.48 -39.23
C TYR A 16 -24.16 -34.74 -40.00
N LEU A 17 -24.80 -33.68 -40.49
CA LEU A 17 -25.99 -33.78 -41.33
C LEU A 17 -25.62 -34.35 -42.69
N LEU A 18 -24.53 -33.87 -43.30
CA LEU A 18 -24.05 -34.42 -44.58
C LEU A 18 -23.64 -35.89 -44.44
N LEU A 19 -22.92 -36.25 -43.39
CA LEU A 19 -22.57 -37.65 -43.13
C LEU A 19 -23.79 -38.52 -42.81
N GLY A 20 -24.80 -37.98 -42.15
CA GLY A 20 -26.07 -38.63 -41.90
C GLY A 20 -26.82 -38.87 -43.21
N LEU A 21 -26.84 -37.92 -44.14
CA LEU A 21 -27.44 -38.09 -45.45
C LEU A 21 -26.77 -39.20 -46.29
N VAL A 22 -25.44 -39.26 -46.27
CA VAL A 22 -24.68 -40.37 -46.89
C VAL A 22 -24.99 -41.69 -46.21
N ALA A 23 -25.18 -41.69 -44.87
CA ALA A 23 -25.49 -42.90 -44.12
C ALA A 23 -26.90 -43.47 -44.42
N THR A 24 -27.82 -42.72 -45.06
CA THR A 24 -29.11 -43.24 -45.49
C THR A 24 -28.96 -44.37 -46.54
N ASN A 25 -27.92 -44.32 -47.36
CA ASN A 25 -27.63 -45.34 -48.34
C ASN A 25 -27.21 -46.70 -47.69
N PHE A 26 -26.64 -46.65 -46.46
CA PHE A 26 -26.43 -47.90 -45.69
C PHE A 26 -27.77 -48.47 -45.16
N GLY A 27 -28.74 -47.61 -44.86
CA GLY A 27 -30.12 -48.04 -44.57
C GLY A 27 -30.77 -48.73 -45.78
N GLU A 28 -30.58 -48.14 -46.96
CA GLU A 28 -31.02 -48.75 -48.20
C GLU A 28 -30.34 -50.08 -48.48
N ALA A 29 -29.03 -50.21 -48.31
CA ALA A 29 -28.31 -51.45 -48.45
C ALA A 29 -28.83 -52.56 -47.51
N TRP A 30 -29.15 -52.16 -46.27
CA TRP A 30 -29.79 -53.06 -45.30
C TRP A 30 -31.20 -53.50 -45.69
N ARG A 31 -31.97 -52.62 -46.24
CA ARG A 31 -33.33 -52.90 -46.74
C ARG A 31 -33.35 -53.81 -47.95
N LEU A 32 -32.33 -53.70 -48.84
CA LEU A 32 -32.13 -54.53 -50.02
C LEU A 32 -31.49 -55.88 -49.70
N ALA A 33 -30.94 -56.05 -48.54
CA ALA A 33 -30.28 -57.29 -48.10
C ALA A 33 -31.31 -58.37 -47.81
N GLU A 34 -31.13 -59.55 -48.42
CA GLU A 34 -31.93 -60.75 -48.19
C GLU A 34 -31.33 -61.60 -47.05
N GLY A 35 -32.19 -62.28 -46.26
CA GLY A 35 -31.80 -63.16 -45.18
C GLY A 35 -32.81 -63.20 -44.02
N LYS A 36 -33.04 -64.38 -43.44
CA LYS A 36 -33.96 -64.53 -42.29
C LYS A 36 -33.25 -64.39 -40.94
N GLU A 37 -32.00 -64.76 -40.90
CA GLU A 37 -31.15 -64.59 -39.72
C GLU A 37 -30.31 -63.29 -39.79
N LEU A 38 -29.99 -62.69 -38.62
CA LEU A 38 -29.20 -61.47 -38.54
C LEU A 38 -27.82 -61.59 -39.21
N GLY A 39 -27.16 -62.73 -39.05
CA GLY A 39 -25.85 -63.02 -39.68
C GLY A 39 -25.88 -63.06 -41.18
N GLU A 40 -26.87 -63.80 -41.76
CA GLU A 40 -27.08 -63.90 -43.21
C GLU A 40 -27.37 -62.50 -43.81
N ARG A 41 -28.16 -61.73 -43.12
CA ARG A 41 -28.56 -60.40 -43.60
C ARG A 41 -27.37 -59.40 -43.56
N ILE A 42 -26.47 -59.49 -42.57
CA ILE A 42 -25.24 -58.68 -42.52
C ILE A 42 -24.31 -59.08 -43.69
N MET A 43 -24.17 -60.31 -43.96
CA MET A 43 -23.32 -60.81 -45.10
C MET A 43 -23.92 -60.38 -46.43
N SER A 44 -25.23 -60.52 -46.62
CA SER A 44 -25.93 -60.10 -47.82
C SER A 44 -25.86 -58.56 -48.00
N MET A 45 -25.92 -57.82 -46.92
CA MET A 45 -25.79 -56.35 -46.95
C MET A 45 -24.45 -55.91 -47.59
N MET A 46 -23.34 -56.61 -47.33
CA MET A 46 -22.08 -56.23 -47.93
C MET A 46 -22.10 -56.32 -49.46
N GLY A 47 -22.90 -57.22 -50.04
CA GLY A 47 -23.12 -57.34 -51.48
C GLY A 47 -24.03 -56.25 -52.04
N THR A 48 -24.95 -55.76 -51.26
CA THR A 48 -25.91 -54.71 -51.69
C THR A 48 -25.39 -53.28 -51.54
N ILE A 49 -24.31 -53.04 -50.79
CA ILE A 49 -23.66 -51.72 -50.63
C ILE A 49 -23.35 -51.06 -51.98
N PRO A 50 -22.70 -51.70 -52.97
CA PRO A 50 -22.41 -51.09 -54.25
C PRO A 50 -23.70 -50.67 -55.03
N MET A 51 -24.78 -51.43 -54.85
CA MET A 51 -26.09 -51.11 -55.48
C MET A 51 -26.72 -49.87 -54.83
N ALA A 52 -26.73 -49.78 -53.51
CA ALA A 52 -27.27 -48.63 -52.75
C ALA A 52 -26.48 -47.35 -52.99
N PHE A 53 -25.16 -47.45 -53.24
CA PHE A 53 -24.29 -46.32 -53.57
C PHE A 53 -24.13 -46.07 -55.07
N ALA A 54 -24.76 -46.83 -55.93
CA ALA A 54 -24.80 -46.56 -57.35
C ALA A 54 -25.51 -45.24 -57.67
N ASN A 55 -26.47 -44.85 -56.84
CA ASN A 55 -27.03 -43.52 -56.83
C ASN A 55 -26.40 -42.68 -55.73
N PRO A 56 -25.66 -41.59 -56.03
CA PRO A 56 -25.02 -40.75 -55.00
C PRO A 56 -26.02 -39.88 -54.20
N LEU A 57 -27.30 -39.88 -54.57
CA LEU A 57 -28.33 -39.15 -53.81
C LEU A 57 -28.74 -39.95 -52.56
N PRO A 58 -29.04 -39.26 -51.47
CA PRO A 58 -29.48 -39.91 -50.20
C PRO A 58 -30.84 -40.58 -50.40
N SER A 59 -31.01 -41.78 -49.86
CA SER A 59 -32.32 -42.46 -49.83
C SER A 59 -33.31 -41.68 -48.97
N LEU A 60 -34.50 -41.44 -49.54
CA LEU A 60 -35.58 -40.68 -48.85
C LEU A 60 -36.61 -41.64 -48.19
N HIS A 61 -36.34 -42.93 -48.16
CA HIS A 61 -37.24 -43.86 -47.49
C HIS A 61 -37.19 -43.65 -45.96
N PRO A 62 -38.35 -43.66 -45.23
CA PRO A 62 -38.42 -43.31 -43.82
C PRO A 62 -37.46 -44.10 -42.90
N LEU A 63 -37.29 -45.41 -43.15
CA LEU A 63 -36.38 -46.24 -42.37
C LEU A 63 -34.89 -45.91 -42.63
N ASP A 64 -34.55 -45.58 -43.85
CA ASP A 64 -33.18 -45.21 -44.26
C ASP A 64 -32.84 -43.82 -43.69
N LEU A 65 -33.80 -42.90 -43.67
CA LEU A 65 -33.66 -41.61 -43.01
C LEU A 65 -33.42 -41.77 -41.49
N LEU A 66 -34.09 -42.75 -40.88
CA LEU A 66 -33.88 -43.04 -39.45
C LEU A 66 -32.45 -43.52 -39.21
N VAL A 67 -31.91 -44.37 -40.06
CA VAL A 67 -30.50 -44.82 -39.98
C VAL A 67 -29.54 -43.64 -40.12
N GLY A 68 -29.79 -42.76 -41.10
CA GLY A 68 -29.01 -41.57 -41.32
C GLY A 68 -29.03 -40.63 -40.11
N LEU A 69 -30.21 -40.42 -39.52
CA LEU A 69 -30.36 -39.63 -38.30
C LEU A 69 -29.59 -40.20 -37.11
N CYS A 70 -29.72 -41.54 -36.89
CA CYS A 70 -29.00 -42.25 -35.84
C CYS A 70 -27.49 -42.18 -36.02
N CYS A 71 -26.96 -42.35 -37.24
CA CYS A 71 -25.56 -42.23 -37.54
C CYS A 71 -25.03 -40.79 -37.31
N GLY A 72 -25.74 -39.77 -37.84
CA GLY A 72 -25.37 -38.38 -37.67
C GLY A 72 -25.38 -37.93 -36.19
N ALA A 73 -26.45 -38.30 -35.45
CA ALA A 73 -26.57 -38.03 -34.03
C ALA A 73 -25.53 -38.81 -33.20
N GLY A 74 -25.33 -40.09 -33.50
CA GLY A 74 -24.33 -40.92 -32.82
C GLY A 74 -22.90 -40.39 -33.00
N LEU A 75 -22.53 -40.02 -34.23
CA LEU A 75 -21.23 -39.41 -34.50
C LEU A 75 -21.07 -38.06 -33.78
N ARG A 76 -22.10 -37.22 -33.79
CA ARG A 76 -22.10 -35.98 -33.02
C ARG A 76 -21.93 -36.20 -31.53
N LEU A 77 -22.62 -37.20 -30.98
CA LEU A 77 -22.51 -37.58 -29.57
C LEU A 77 -21.09 -38.09 -29.25
N ALA A 78 -20.54 -38.96 -30.10
CA ALA A 78 -19.18 -39.48 -29.95
C ALA A 78 -18.11 -38.39 -29.96
N VAL A 79 -18.22 -37.43 -30.90
CA VAL A 79 -17.33 -36.25 -30.96
C VAL A 79 -17.54 -35.33 -29.76
N TYR A 80 -18.78 -35.16 -29.29
CA TYR A 80 -19.06 -34.40 -28.07
C TYR A 80 -18.45 -35.04 -26.83
N LEU A 81 -18.62 -36.37 -26.64
CA LEU A 81 -18.06 -37.11 -25.52
C LEU A 81 -16.53 -37.10 -25.55
N ARG A 82 -15.93 -37.27 -26.72
CA ARG A 82 -14.47 -37.18 -26.93
C ARG A 82 -13.98 -35.77 -26.57
N GLY A 83 -14.67 -34.74 -27.00
CA GLY A 83 -14.33 -33.36 -26.67
C GLY A 83 -14.50 -33.02 -25.18
N LYS A 84 -15.53 -33.60 -24.50
CA LYS A 84 -15.76 -33.44 -23.06
C LYS A 84 -14.68 -34.16 -22.24
N ASN A 85 -14.22 -35.31 -22.70
CA ASN A 85 -13.20 -36.14 -22.02
C ASN A 85 -11.77 -35.84 -22.50
N ALA A 86 -11.60 -34.92 -23.46
CA ALA A 86 -10.28 -34.52 -23.93
C ALA A 86 -9.50 -33.83 -22.79
N LYS A 87 -8.34 -34.33 -22.47
CA LYS A 87 -7.42 -33.68 -21.54
C LYS A 87 -7.08 -32.31 -22.09
N LYS A 88 -7.29 -31.26 -21.27
CA LYS A 88 -6.92 -29.88 -21.61
C LYS A 88 -5.41 -29.74 -21.46
N TYR A 89 -4.70 -29.84 -22.57
CA TYR A 89 -3.26 -29.57 -22.60
C TYR A 89 -3.05 -28.06 -22.78
N ARG A 90 -2.28 -27.41 -21.86
CA ARG A 90 -1.85 -26.04 -21.98
C ARG A 90 -0.43 -26.02 -22.53
N HIS A 91 -0.30 -26.15 -23.85
CA HIS A 91 1.02 -26.14 -24.49
C HIS A 91 1.82 -24.90 -24.16
N GLY A 92 3.06 -25.08 -23.66
CA GLY A 92 3.95 -23.99 -23.24
C GLY A 92 3.62 -23.33 -21.91
N MET A 93 2.61 -23.85 -21.20
CA MET A 93 2.18 -23.32 -19.90
C MET A 93 1.82 -24.44 -18.91
N GLU A 94 2.36 -25.64 -19.12
CA GLU A 94 2.02 -26.84 -18.34
C GLU A 94 2.37 -26.67 -16.86
N TYR A 95 3.50 -26.03 -16.56
CA TYR A 95 4.04 -25.81 -15.22
C TYR A 95 3.92 -24.36 -14.72
N GLY A 96 3.68 -23.41 -15.63
CA GLY A 96 3.53 -22.01 -15.29
C GLY A 96 3.42 -21.13 -16.52
N SER A 97 2.77 -19.97 -16.35
CA SER A 97 2.56 -19.00 -17.43
C SER A 97 3.20 -17.65 -17.11
N ALA A 98 4.14 -17.60 -16.16
CA ALA A 98 4.84 -16.36 -15.84
C ALA A 98 5.63 -15.87 -17.07
N ARG A 99 5.65 -14.57 -17.24
CA ARG A 99 6.45 -13.87 -18.25
C ARG A 99 6.66 -12.44 -17.82
N TRP A 100 7.68 -11.82 -18.34
CA TRP A 100 7.87 -10.38 -18.18
C TRP A 100 6.81 -9.58 -18.91
N GLY A 101 6.43 -8.44 -18.32
CA GLY A 101 5.55 -7.45 -18.93
C GLY A 101 6.24 -6.72 -20.09
N SER A 102 5.43 -6.19 -20.97
CA SER A 102 5.83 -5.40 -22.14
C SER A 102 5.24 -3.97 -22.05
N ALA A 103 5.70 -3.06 -22.89
CA ALA A 103 5.17 -1.70 -22.96
C ALA A 103 3.64 -1.67 -23.16
N LYS A 104 3.07 -2.64 -23.90
CA LYS A 104 1.61 -2.77 -24.10
C LYS A 104 0.86 -3.14 -22.81
N ASP A 105 1.52 -3.84 -21.89
CA ASP A 105 0.88 -4.25 -20.63
C ASP A 105 0.73 -3.06 -19.66
N ILE A 106 1.64 -2.07 -19.71
CA ILE A 106 1.63 -0.90 -18.82
C ILE A 106 0.95 0.34 -19.43
N GLU A 107 0.93 0.47 -20.74
CA GLU A 107 0.37 1.63 -21.46
C GLU A 107 -1.02 2.06 -20.95
N PRO A 108 -1.98 1.14 -20.69
CA PRO A 108 -3.32 1.51 -20.20
C PRO A 108 -3.34 2.18 -18.82
N PHE A 109 -2.24 2.08 -18.07
CA PHE A 109 -2.11 2.62 -16.71
C PHE A 109 -1.35 3.95 -16.66
N MET A 110 -0.81 4.41 -17.79
CA MET A 110 -0.03 5.64 -17.89
C MET A 110 -0.88 6.81 -18.37
N ALA A 111 -0.65 8.00 -17.81
CA ALA A 111 -1.17 9.23 -18.39
C ALA A 111 -0.23 9.71 -19.52
N PRO A 112 -0.79 10.34 -20.60
CA PRO A 112 0.02 10.84 -21.70
C PRO A 112 1.07 11.88 -21.26
N LYS A 113 0.71 12.77 -20.35
CA LYS A 113 1.60 13.80 -19.84
C LYS A 113 2.50 13.22 -18.74
N PHE A 114 3.81 13.42 -18.85
CA PHE A 114 4.81 12.87 -17.91
C PHE A 114 4.54 13.31 -16.47
N SER A 115 4.25 14.59 -16.25
CA SER A 115 4.02 15.15 -14.90
C SER A 115 2.78 14.59 -14.19
N ASP A 116 1.85 13.97 -14.92
CA ASP A 116 0.60 13.45 -14.35
C ASP A 116 0.72 11.98 -13.93
N ASN A 117 1.95 11.49 -13.80
CA ASN A 117 2.26 10.12 -13.46
C ASN A 117 3.13 10.02 -12.21
N ILE A 118 2.97 8.90 -11.49
CA ILE A 118 3.95 8.37 -10.55
C ILE A 118 5.03 7.66 -11.37
N ILE A 119 6.27 7.96 -11.11
CA ILE A 119 7.42 7.27 -11.70
C ILE A 119 7.62 5.97 -10.91
N LEU A 120 7.47 4.83 -11.59
CA LEU A 120 7.71 3.51 -10.98
C LEU A 120 9.11 3.01 -11.32
N THR A 121 9.49 3.10 -12.60
CA THR A 121 10.81 2.74 -13.13
C THR A 121 11.18 3.72 -14.25
N LYS A 122 12.20 3.42 -15.04
CA LYS A 122 12.59 4.24 -16.19
C LYS A 122 11.49 4.37 -17.25
N THR A 123 10.77 3.29 -17.51
CA THR A 123 9.77 3.17 -18.58
C THR A 123 8.34 3.06 -18.05
N GLU A 124 8.14 2.43 -16.91
CA GLU A 124 6.82 2.20 -16.33
C GLU A 124 6.41 3.36 -15.41
N ARG A 125 5.18 3.82 -15.61
CA ARG A 125 4.56 4.92 -14.86
C ARG A 125 3.12 4.59 -14.52
N LEU A 126 2.57 5.20 -13.49
CA LEU A 126 1.19 5.07 -13.08
C LEU A 126 0.52 6.44 -13.04
N MET A 127 -0.58 6.61 -13.78
CA MET A 127 -1.35 7.85 -13.78
C MET A 127 -1.84 8.24 -12.39
N MET A 128 -1.83 9.54 -12.10
CA MET A 128 -2.35 10.08 -10.84
C MET A 128 -3.88 10.03 -10.75
N SER A 129 -4.58 10.06 -11.89
CA SER A 129 -6.05 10.00 -11.89
C SER A 129 -6.57 8.73 -11.22
N ASN A 130 -7.50 8.89 -10.28
CA ASN A 130 -8.25 7.77 -9.69
C ASN A 130 -9.44 7.32 -10.57
N ARG A 131 -9.73 8.06 -11.65
CA ARG A 131 -10.79 7.80 -12.61
C ARG A 131 -10.21 7.68 -14.03
N PRO A 132 -9.54 6.55 -14.36
CA PRO A 132 -9.07 6.30 -15.71
C PRO A 132 -10.25 6.15 -16.68
N PRO A 133 -10.03 6.29 -18.01
CA PRO A 133 -11.05 6.08 -19.02
C PRO A 133 -11.72 4.70 -18.93
N ASP A 134 -10.94 3.65 -18.66
CA ASP A 134 -11.47 2.32 -18.32
C ASP A 134 -11.31 2.07 -16.80
N PRO A 135 -12.43 1.92 -16.05
CA PRO A 135 -12.40 1.67 -14.61
C PRO A 135 -11.60 0.42 -14.19
N LYS A 136 -11.40 -0.56 -15.08
CA LYS A 136 -10.59 -1.75 -14.82
C LYS A 136 -9.11 -1.41 -14.59
N ASN A 137 -8.65 -0.28 -15.13
CA ASN A 137 -7.27 0.19 -15.01
C ASN A 137 -7.04 1.05 -13.76
N ALA A 138 -8.10 1.26 -12.96
CA ALA A 138 -7.97 2.02 -11.72
C ALA A 138 -7.09 1.28 -10.70
N ARG A 139 -6.01 1.93 -10.27
CA ARG A 139 -5.09 1.45 -9.22
C ARG A 139 -5.01 2.48 -8.10
N ASN A 140 -4.77 2.02 -6.87
CA ASN A 140 -4.44 2.95 -5.80
C ASN A 140 -3.03 3.56 -6.05
N LYS A 141 -2.70 4.61 -5.31
CA LYS A 141 -1.42 5.32 -5.47
C LYS A 141 -0.43 4.96 -4.36
N ASN A 142 -0.78 3.94 -3.56
CA ASN A 142 0.11 3.39 -2.56
C ASN A 142 1.23 2.60 -3.25
N VAL A 143 2.45 2.82 -2.82
CA VAL A 143 3.64 2.19 -3.40
C VAL A 143 4.49 1.61 -2.28
N LEU A 144 4.91 0.37 -2.44
CA LEU A 144 5.92 -0.26 -1.61
C LEU A 144 7.24 -0.29 -2.38
N VAL A 145 8.27 0.30 -1.81
CA VAL A 145 9.63 0.26 -2.36
C VAL A 145 10.52 -0.49 -1.40
N VAL A 146 11.11 -1.58 -1.87
CA VAL A 146 12.04 -2.40 -1.07
C VAL A 146 13.41 -2.41 -1.73
N GLY A 147 14.42 -2.13 -0.93
CA GLY A 147 15.80 -2.17 -1.42
C GLY A 147 16.80 -2.04 -0.29
N GLY A 148 17.83 -2.87 -0.30
CA GLY A 148 18.90 -2.86 0.69
C GLY A 148 19.60 -1.49 0.83
N SER A 149 20.50 -1.38 1.79
CA SER A 149 21.33 -0.19 1.92
C SER A 149 22.15 0.03 0.64
N GLY A 150 22.23 1.28 0.16
CA GLY A 150 22.93 1.60 -1.07
C GLY A 150 22.20 1.25 -2.38
N SER A 151 21.01 0.64 -2.33
CA SER A 151 20.22 0.32 -3.54
C SER A 151 19.70 1.56 -4.29
N GLY A 152 19.83 2.75 -3.69
CA GLY A 152 19.45 4.02 -4.30
C GLY A 152 17.96 4.35 -4.20
N LYS A 153 17.24 3.86 -3.18
CA LYS A 153 15.81 4.13 -2.91
C LYS A 153 15.47 5.62 -3.04
N THR A 154 16.22 6.46 -2.35
CA THR A 154 16.00 7.92 -2.34
C THR A 154 16.32 8.55 -3.70
N ARG A 155 17.45 8.16 -4.34
CA ARG A 155 17.90 8.73 -5.61
C ARG A 155 17.06 8.31 -6.81
N PHE A 156 16.75 7.01 -6.93
CA PHE A 156 16.10 6.48 -8.13
C PHE A 156 14.57 6.49 -8.06
N TRP A 157 14.00 6.61 -6.85
CA TRP A 157 12.55 6.57 -6.70
C TRP A 157 11.96 7.76 -5.93
N LEU A 158 12.43 8.06 -4.72
CA LEU A 158 11.79 9.07 -3.87
C LEU A 158 11.94 10.48 -4.45
N LYS A 159 13.19 10.94 -4.73
CA LYS A 159 13.44 12.27 -5.30
C LYS A 159 12.75 12.50 -6.65
N PRO A 160 12.80 11.56 -7.64
CA PRO A 160 12.06 11.74 -8.88
C PRO A 160 10.56 11.94 -8.67
N ASN A 161 9.96 11.20 -7.75
CA ASN A 161 8.53 11.33 -7.45
C ASN A 161 8.19 12.62 -6.70
N LEU A 162 9.06 13.10 -5.82
CA LEU A 162 8.91 14.41 -5.19
C LEU A 162 8.97 15.54 -6.23
N LEU A 163 9.93 15.47 -7.16
CA LEU A 163 10.11 16.46 -8.23
C LEU A 163 8.99 16.46 -9.29
N GLN A 164 8.08 15.48 -9.32
CA GLN A 164 6.90 15.50 -10.17
C GLN A 164 5.96 16.68 -9.86
N CYS A 165 5.96 17.18 -8.64
CA CYS A 165 5.27 18.42 -8.24
C CYS A 165 3.75 18.45 -8.55
N HIS A 166 3.09 17.29 -8.59
CA HIS A 166 1.66 17.18 -8.89
C HIS A 166 0.75 17.12 -7.66
N SER A 167 1.28 16.87 -6.47
CA SER A 167 0.55 16.66 -5.22
C SER A 167 1.11 17.52 -4.11
N SER A 168 0.45 17.61 -2.97
CA SER A 168 1.13 17.94 -1.72
C SER A 168 1.93 16.73 -1.24
N TYR A 169 3.03 16.97 -0.58
CA TYR A 169 3.94 15.90 -0.14
C TYR A 169 4.22 15.97 1.35
N VAL A 170 4.23 14.81 1.98
CA VAL A 170 4.79 14.63 3.33
C VAL A 170 5.94 13.65 3.19
N VAL A 171 7.15 14.08 3.48
CA VAL A 171 8.37 13.34 3.19
C VAL A 171 9.10 13.06 4.49
N THR A 172 9.28 11.79 4.84
CA THR A 172 10.23 11.43 5.90
C THR A 172 11.64 11.52 5.34
N ASP A 173 12.51 12.25 6.02
CA ASP A 173 13.88 12.52 5.60
C ASP A 173 14.88 12.08 6.69
N PRO A 174 15.42 10.85 6.62
CA PRO A 174 16.23 10.27 7.69
C PRO A 174 17.55 11.00 8.00
N LYS A 175 17.93 11.99 7.23
CA LYS A 175 19.19 12.75 7.42
C LYS A 175 19.04 14.24 7.18
N GLY A 176 17.87 14.69 6.77
CA GLY A 176 17.66 16.06 6.33
C GLY A 176 18.25 16.38 4.95
N THR A 177 18.74 15.38 4.21
CA THR A 177 19.36 15.60 2.90
C THR A 177 18.35 15.87 1.80
N ILE A 178 17.17 15.28 1.88
CA ILE A 178 16.13 15.43 0.85
C ILE A 178 15.65 16.89 0.80
N VAL A 179 15.40 17.51 1.96
CA VAL A 179 14.98 18.90 2.01
C VAL A 179 16.07 19.84 1.53
N LEU A 180 17.34 19.60 1.89
CA LEU A 180 18.48 20.42 1.42
C LEU A 180 18.60 20.36 -0.09
N GLU A 181 18.40 19.19 -0.69
CA GLU A 181 18.59 18.95 -2.12
C GLU A 181 17.37 19.37 -2.96
N CYS A 182 16.15 19.17 -2.46
CA CYS A 182 14.91 19.37 -3.22
C CYS A 182 14.09 20.57 -2.76
N GLY A 183 14.31 21.12 -1.55
CA GLY A 183 13.49 22.17 -0.98
C GLY A 183 13.40 23.42 -1.84
N GLN A 184 14.50 23.84 -2.47
CA GLN A 184 14.51 24.98 -3.38
C GLN A 184 13.70 24.69 -4.67
N ALA A 185 13.74 23.46 -5.17
CA ALA A 185 12.91 23.05 -6.30
C ALA A 185 11.43 23.11 -5.95
N MET A 186 11.05 22.71 -4.74
CA MET A 186 9.67 22.81 -4.27
C MET A 186 9.22 24.27 -4.19
N LEU A 187 10.01 25.18 -3.64
CA LEU A 187 9.69 26.61 -3.58
C LEU A 187 9.47 27.19 -4.98
N LYS A 188 10.39 26.90 -5.93
CA LYS A 188 10.27 27.37 -7.31
C LYS A 188 9.04 26.82 -8.06
N ASN A 189 8.50 25.69 -7.62
CA ASN A 189 7.26 25.10 -8.14
C ASN A 189 6.01 25.55 -7.36
N GLY A 190 6.10 26.57 -6.50
CA GLY A 190 4.97 27.19 -5.81
C GLY A 190 4.51 26.46 -4.55
N TYR A 191 5.35 25.63 -3.94
CA TYR A 191 5.03 24.95 -2.69
C TYR A 191 5.33 25.82 -1.48
N LYS A 192 4.46 25.74 -0.47
CA LYS A 192 4.83 26.13 0.90
C LYS A 192 5.67 24.99 1.48
N VAL A 193 6.92 25.27 1.84
CA VAL A 193 7.80 24.30 2.47
C VAL A 193 7.63 24.37 3.98
N LYS A 194 7.43 23.22 4.63
CA LYS A 194 7.35 23.07 6.08
C LYS A 194 8.38 22.03 6.52
N VAL A 195 8.97 22.25 7.69
CA VAL A 195 10.04 21.39 8.20
C VAL A 195 9.79 21.10 9.67
N LEU A 196 9.68 19.83 10.03
CA LEU A 196 9.80 19.36 11.42
C LEU A 196 11.12 18.60 11.53
N ASN A 197 12.01 19.03 12.41
CA ASN A 197 13.36 18.48 12.53
C ASN A 197 13.60 17.99 13.96
N THR A 198 13.64 16.67 14.13
CA THR A 198 13.90 16.04 15.43
C THR A 198 15.39 15.75 15.69
N ILE A 199 16.27 16.07 14.74
CA ILE A 199 17.74 16.00 14.92
C ILE A 199 18.27 17.32 15.48
N ASN A 200 17.77 18.43 14.95
CA ASN A 200 18.16 19.77 15.36
C ASN A 200 16.91 20.64 15.50
N PHE A 201 16.40 20.74 16.71
CA PHE A 201 15.17 21.45 17.03
C PHE A 201 15.22 22.95 16.68
N LYS A 202 16.41 23.58 16.71
CA LYS A 202 16.59 24.99 16.29
C LYS A 202 16.34 25.22 14.80
N LYS A 203 16.38 24.17 13.98
CA LYS A 203 16.10 24.19 12.54
C LYS A 203 14.77 23.54 12.23
N SER A 204 13.77 23.76 13.08
CA SER A 204 12.44 23.16 12.98
C SER A 204 11.35 24.22 13.10
N MET A 205 10.21 23.97 12.48
CA MET A 205 8.93 24.59 12.82
C MET A 205 8.34 23.91 14.04
N HIS A 206 7.50 24.60 14.77
CA HIS A 206 6.83 24.10 15.97
C HIS A 206 5.68 23.16 15.58
N TYR A 207 5.49 22.14 16.40
CA TYR A 207 4.42 21.17 16.25
C TYR A 207 3.78 20.87 17.60
N ASN A 208 2.57 21.37 17.81
CA ASN A 208 1.79 21.07 18.99
C ASN A 208 0.68 20.06 18.68
N PRO A 209 0.77 18.79 19.16
CA PRO A 209 -0.27 17.81 18.94
C PRO A 209 -1.65 18.18 19.49
N PHE A 210 -1.74 19.04 20.51
CA PHE A 210 -3.02 19.49 21.06
C PHE A 210 -3.80 20.38 20.09
N ALA A 211 -3.11 21.10 19.19
CA ALA A 211 -3.75 21.93 18.17
C ALA A 211 -4.67 21.14 17.21
N TYR A 212 -4.52 19.81 17.16
CA TYR A 212 -5.27 18.91 16.31
C TYR A 212 -6.27 18.03 17.06
N VAL A 213 -6.52 18.34 18.31
CA VAL A 213 -7.54 17.70 19.13
C VAL A 213 -8.82 18.51 19.03
N HIS A 214 -9.86 17.94 18.45
CA HIS A 214 -11.16 18.59 18.28
C HIS A 214 -12.29 17.85 18.99
N SER A 215 -12.03 16.63 19.46
CA SER A 215 -13.04 15.75 20.05
C SER A 215 -12.44 14.77 21.06
N GLU A 216 -13.30 14.16 21.90
CA GLU A 216 -12.92 13.06 22.80
C GLU A 216 -12.24 11.90 22.03
N LYS A 217 -12.66 11.65 20.78
CA LYS A 217 -12.04 10.63 19.93
C LYS A 217 -10.57 10.94 19.61
N ASP A 218 -10.26 12.22 19.38
CA ASP A 218 -8.91 12.63 19.02
C ASP A 218 -7.98 12.56 20.23
N ILE A 219 -8.50 12.86 21.44
CA ILE A 219 -7.79 12.62 22.70
C ILE A 219 -7.41 11.16 22.83
N LEU A 220 -8.36 10.23 22.61
CA LEU A 220 -8.08 8.79 22.68
C LEU A 220 -7.07 8.33 21.63
N LYS A 221 -7.10 8.90 20.41
CA LYS A 221 -6.12 8.60 19.35
C LYS A 221 -4.73 9.12 19.74
N LEU A 222 -4.63 10.34 20.27
CA LEU A 222 -3.37 10.95 20.71
C LEU A 222 -2.74 10.10 21.83
N VAL A 223 -3.49 9.76 22.86
CA VAL A 223 -3.04 8.88 23.95
C VAL A 223 -2.61 7.51 23.42
N THR A 224 -3.39 6.92 22.50
CA THR A 224 -3.05 5.62 21.92
C THR A 224 -1.73 5.67 21.16
N THR A 225 -1.49 6.70 20.36
CA THR A 225 -0.26 6.85 19.58
C THR A 225 0.94 7.07 20.48
N LEU A 226 0.81 7.94 21.50
CA LEU A 226 1.84 8.16 22.51
C LEU A 226 2.20 6.84 23.21
N MET A 227 1.22 6.13 23.74
CA MET A 227 1.43 4.89 24.49
C MET A 227 2.04 3.78 23.64
N THR A 228 1.64 3.67 22.36
CA THR A 228 2.16 2.64 21.45
C THR A 228 3.65 2.85 21.16
N ASN A 229 4.08 4.11 21.00
CA ASN A 229 5.43 4.45 20.56
C ASN A 229 6.40 4.83 21.69
N THR A 230 5.93 4.86 22.94
CA THR A 230 6.76 5.10 24.13
C THR A 230 6.81 3.87 25.05
N LYS A 231 6.54 2.67 24.52
CA LYS A 231 6.75 1.42 25.26
C LYS A 231 8.25 1.15 25.39
N GLY A 232 8.71 0.90 26.62
CA GLY A 232 10.06 0.40 26.85
C GLY A 232 10.27 -1.01 26.26
N GLU A 233 11.51 -1.38 26.03
CA GLU A 233 11.90 -2.74 25.65
C GLU A 233 11.55 -3.71 26.79
N GLY A 234 10.75 -4.75 26.52
CA GLY A 234 10.36 -5.74 27.51
C GLY A 234 8.85 -5.87 27.77
N SER A 235 8.02 -5.48 26.84
CA SER A 235 6.56 -5.40 26.96
C SER A 235 5.86 -6.76 26.99
N GLY A 236 5.80 -7.35 28.16
CA GLY A 236 4.92 -8.47 28.52
C GLY A 236 4.20 -8.22 29.85
N GLY A 237 4.10 -6.95 30.28
CA GLY A 237 3.46 -6.58 31.55
C GLY A 237 1.96 -6.78 31.55
N ASP A 238 1.38 -6.88 32.76
CA ASP A 238 -0.06 -6.99 32.97
C ASP A 238 -0.78 -5.84 32.23
N PRO A 239 -1.78 -6.13 31.38
CA PRO A 239 -2.59 -5.12 30.69
C PRO A 239 -3.27 -4.09 31.63
N PHE A 240 -3.33 -4.37 32.90
CA PHE A 240 -3.83 -3.46 33.93
C PHE A 240 -3.07 -2.12 33.93
N TRP A 241 -1.73 -2.17 33.91
CA TRP A 241 -0.88 -0.97 33.98
C TRP A 241 -1.12 -0.07 32.77
N GLU A 242 -1.10 -0.63 31.57
CA GLU A 242 -1.34 0.13 30.33
C GLU A 242 -2.73 0.77 30.30
N LYS A 243 -3.76 0.07 30.80
CA LYS A 243 -5.11 0.63 30.89
C LYS A 243 -5.20 1.76 31.91
N SER A 244 -4.52 1.63 33.05
CA SER A 244 -4.54 2.64 34.11
C SER A 244 -3.78 3.91 33.71
N GLU A 245 -2.60 3.77 33.07
CA GLU A 245 -1.87 4.88 32.48
C GLU A 245 -2.75 5.62 31.44
N ARG A 246 -3.44 4.88 30.60
CA ARG A 246 -4.35 5.44 29.58
C ARG A 246 -5.46 6.27 30.20
N LEU A 247 -6.07 5.81 31.30
CA LEU A 247 -7.09 6.57 32.00
C LEU A 247 -6.56 7.90 32.51
N LEU A 248 -5.40 7.89 33.17
CA LEU A 248 -4.78 9.11 33.69
C LEU A 248 -4.41 10.09 32.58
N LEU A 249 -3.65 9.65 31.58
CA LEU A 249 -3.26 10.51 30.46
C LEU A 249 -4.47 11.06 29.71
N THR A 250 -5.52 10.23 29.52
CA THR A 250 -6.76 10.70 28.88
C THR A 250 -7.45 11.77 29.74
N ALA A 251 -7.49 11.61 31.06
CA ALA A 251 -8.09 12.57 31.96
C ALA A 251 -7.36 13.93 31.91
N LEU A 252 -6.02 13.91 32.03
CA LEU A 252 -5.20 15.11 32.03
C LEU A 252 -5.25 15.85 30.70
N ILE A 253 -5.09 15.14 29.56
CA ILE A 253 -5.17 15.74 28.22
C ILE A 253 -6.56 16.32 27.98
N ALA A 254 -7.63 15.62 28.40
CA ALA A 254 -8.98 16.11 28.27
C ALA A 254 -9.23 17.36 29.15
N TYR A 255 -8.66 17.41 30.34
CA TYR A 255 -8.72 18.60 31.19
C TYR A 255 -8.06 19.79 30.50
N LEU A 256 -6.83 19.64 30.03
CA LEU A 256 -6.12 20.69 29.31
C LEU A 256 -6.88 21.16 28.08
N HIS A 257 -7.44 20.24 27.30
CA HIS A 257 -8.16 20.60 26.08
C HIS A 257 -9.46 21.39 26.34
N TYR A 258 -10.23 21.03 27.37
CA TYR A 258 -11.56 21.61 27.59
C TYR A 258 -11.60 22.75 28.62
N GLU A 259 -10.66 22.82 29.53
CA GLU A 259 -10.70 23.72 30.67
C GLU A 259 -9.51 24.72 30.72
N ALA A 260 -8.36 24.38 30.12
CA ALA A 260 -7.19 25.24 30.14
C ALA A 260 -7.18 26.22 28.95
N PRO A 261 -6.56 27.40 29.12
CA PRO A 261 -6.28 28.33 28.02
C PRO A 261 -5.46 27.64 26.90
N VAL A 262 -5.58 28.17 25.68
CA VAL A 262 -4.92 27.57 24.49
C VAL A 262 -3.41 27.50 24.65
N GLU A 263 -2.81 28.48 25.30
CA GLU A 263 -1.37 28.59 25.57
C GLU A 263 -0.86 27.47 26.48
N GLU A 264 -1.72 26.93 27.33
CA GLU A 264 -1.42 25.81 28.25
C GLU A 264 -1.75 24.44 27.66
N GLN A 265 -2.37 24.36 26.50
CA GLN A 265 -2.72 23.12 25.82
C GLN A 265 -1.49 22.53 25.12
N ASN A 266 -0.54 21.99 25.87
CA ASN A 266 0.71 21.42 25.36
C ASN A 266 1.27 20.34 26.30
N PHE A 267 2.33 19.64 25.85
CA PHE A 267 2.96 18.58 26.64
C PHE A 267 3.79 19.10 27.82
N ALA A 268 4.27 20.34 27.78
CA ALA A 268 4.98 20.93 28.91
C ALA A 268 4.04 21.07 30.11
N THR A 269 2.86 21.66 29.91
CA THR A 269 1.83 21.77 30.95
C THR A 269 1.33 20.40 31.42
N LEU A 270 1.16 19.44 30.51
CA LEU A 270 0.79 18.07 30.88
C LEU A 270 1.83 17.45 31.84
N LEU A 271 3.12 17.63 31.55
CA LEU A 271 4.21 17.13 32.40
C LEU A 271 4.24 17.84 33.75
N GLU A 272 4.01 19.14 33.78
CA GLU A 272 3.91 19.92 35.03
C GLU A 272 2.73 19.43 35.90
N MET A 273 1.56 19.20 35.31
CA MET A 273 0.43 18.61 36.02
C MET A 273 0.81 17.27 36.64
N LEU A 274 1.46 16.38 35.84
CA LEU A 274 1.88 15.07 36.33
C LEU A 274 2.89 15.17 37.47
N ASN A 275 3.84 16.10 37.39
CA ASN A 275 4.87 16.32 38.41
C ASN A 275 4.30 16.87 39.73
N THR A 276 3.17 17.60 39.68
CA THR A 276 2.49 18.08 40.90
C THR A 276 1.59 17.03 41.53
N MET A 277 1.36 15.88 40.85
CA MET A 277 0.58 14.77 41.40
C MET A 277 1.45 13.94 42.36
N GLN A 278 1.32 14.21 43.65
CA GLN A 278 1.94 13.43 44.70
C GLN A 278 0.93 12.45 45.32
N VAL A 279 1.35 11.26 45.61
CA VAL A 279 0.57 10.25 46.33
C VAL A 279 1.32 9.84 47.57
N LEU A 280 0.71 10.04 48.74
CA LEU A 280 1.22 9.58 50.02
C LEU A 280 0.70 8.16 50.29
N GLU A 281 1.58 7.23 50.60
CA GLU A 281 1.22 5.82 50.81
C GLU A 281 0.46 5.61 52.14
N ASP A 282 0.72 6.47 53.10
CA ASP A 282 0.17 6.38 54.46
C ASP A 282 -1.04 7.30 54.71
N ASP A 283 -1.44 8.09 53.70
CA ASP A 283 -2.58 9.02 53.77
C ASP A 283 -3.40 8.96 52.48
N GLU A 284 -4.47 8.19 52.53
CA GLU A 284 -5.39 8.02 51.39
C GLU A 284 -6.32 9.26 51.19
N GLU A 285 -6.45 10.12 52.20
CA GLU A 285 -7.24 11.34 52.11
C GLU A 285 -6.47 12.54 51.55
N TYR A 286 -5.15 12.39 51.33
CA TYR A 286 -4.31 13.43 50.77
C TYR A 286 -4.77 13.85 49.38
N GLN A 287 -4.99 15.14 49.24
CA GLN A 287 -5.39 15.75 47.95
C GLN A 287 -4.22 16.58 47.40
N ASN A 288 -3.74 16.18 46.24
CA ASN A 288 -2.75 16.96 45.48
C ASN A 288 -3.42 18.11 44.69
N PRO A 289 -2.68 19.10 44.15
CA PRO A 289 -3.25 20.23 43.41
C PRO A 289 -4.13 19.79 42.23
N VAL A 290 -3.81 18.70 41.54
CA VAL A 290 -4.61 18.19 40.41
C VAL A 290 -5.94 17.60 40.90
N ASP A 291 -5.95 16.93 42.05
CA ASP A 291 -7.20 16.47 42.69
C ASP A 291 -8.18 17.64 42.90
N LEU A 292 -7.68 18.78 43.41
CA LEU A 292 -8.49 19.96 43.63
C LEU A 292 -9.08 20.52 42.33
N LEU A 293 -8.29 20.55 41.23
CA LEU A 293 -8.78 20.97 39.91
C LEU A 293 -9.92 20.06 39.42
N PHE A 294 -9.79 18.74 39.59
CA PHE A 294 -10.84 17.81 39.18
C PHE A 294 -12.07 17.82 40.09
N GLU A 295 -11.92 18.13 41.37
CA GLU A 295 -13.06 18.39 42.28
C GLU A 295 -13.83 19.65 41.89
N GLU A 296 -13.13 20.73 41.56
CA GLU A 296 -13.75 21.94 41.07
C GLU A 296 -14.47 21.68 39.73
N LEU A 297 -13.85 20.93 38.83
CA LEU A 297 -14.46 20.49 37.58
C LEU A 297 -15.74 19.66 37.83
N ALA A 298 -15.70 18.74 38.79
CA ALA A 298 -16.85 17.94 39.14
C ALA A 298 -18.03 18.75 39.70
N LYS A 299 -17.74 19.83 40.42
CA LYS A 299 -18.77 20.78 40.89
C LYS A 299 -19.38 21.59 39.74
N LYS A 300 -18.56 22.05 38.79
CA LYS A 300 -19.01 22.84 37.63
C LYS A 300 -19.66 21.99 36.53
N LYS A 301 -19.05 20.82 36.21
CA LYS A 301 -19.43 19.91 35.11
C LYS A 301 -19.40 18.46 35.56
N PRO A 302 -20.40 17.95 36.33
CA PRO A 302 -20.37 16.62 36.98
C PRO A 302 -20.17 15.44 36.03
N ASN A 303 -20.56 15.59 34.77
CA ASN A 303 -20.49 14.55 33.74
C ASN A 303 -19.41 14.82 32.67
N SER A 304 -18.42 15.66 32.95
CA SER A 304 -17.33 15.95 32.02
C SER A 304 -16.55 14.67 31.66
N PHE A 305 -16.08 14.56 30.41
CA PHE A 305 -15.28 13.42 29.97
C PHE A 305 -13.99 13.28 30.80
N ALA A 306 -13.29 14.37 31.01
CA ALA A 306 -12.08 14.43 31.84
C ALA A 306 -12.35 13.91 33.27
N GLY A 307 -13.41 14.42 33.92
CA GLY A 307 -13.80 14.00 35.27
C GLY A 307 -14.16 12.52 35.38
N ARG A 308 -14.87 11.96 34.38
CA ARG A 308 -15.18 10.53 34.37
C ARG A 308 -13.90 9.66 34.26
N GLN A 309 -12.94 10.03 33.42
CA GLN A 309 -11.68 9.32 33.26
C GLN A 309 -10.84 9.41 34.55
N TYR A 310 -10.75 10.60 35.15
CA TYR A 310 -10.03 10.83 36.39
C TYR A 310 -10.60 10.03 37.54
N LYS A 311 -11.93 10.00 37.70
CA LYS A 311 -12.61 9.20 38.71
C LYS A 311 -12.28 7.72 38.62
N LEU A 312 -12.16 7.18 37.41
CA LEU A 312 -11.74 5.78 37.20
C LEU A 312 -10.28 5.56 37.62
N TYR A 313 -9.37 6.50 37.31
CA TYR A 313 -7.99 6.45 37.77
C TYR A 313 -7.90 6.46 39.30
N LYS A 314 -8.67 7.30 39.98
CA LYS A 314 -8.70 7.44 41.46
C LYS A 314 -9.21 6.19 42.19
N LEU A 315 -9.73 5.18 41.49
CA LEU A 315 -9.99 3.87 42.09
C LEU A 315 -8.70 3.11 42.44
N ALA A 316 -7.56 3.51 41.86
CA ALA A 316 -6.26 3.02 42.26
C ALA A 316 -5.77 3.82 43.49
N ALA A 317 -5.39 3.12 44.54
CA ALA A 317 -4.95 3.76 45.80
C ALA A 317 -3.49 3.40 46.12
N GLY A 318 -2.85 4.20 46.98
CA GLY A 318 -1.57 3.95 47.56
C GLY A 318 -0.46 3.63 46.57
N LYS A 319 0.22 2.50 46.75
CA LYS A 319 1.32 2.04 45.89
C LYS A 319 0.96 1.88 44.42
N THR A 320 -0.29 1.49 44.13
CA THR A 320 -0.76 1.32 42.76
C THR A 320 -0.82 2.66 42.03
N ALA A 321 -1.42 3.68 42.65
CA ALA A 321 -1.50 5.02 42.08
C ALA A 321 -0.09 5.62 41.85
N LYS A 322 0.82 5.46 42.81
CA LYS A 322 2.22 5.91 42.71
C LYS A 322 2.94 5.22 41.52
N SER A 323 2.73 3.91 41.33
CA SER A 323 3.34 3.17 40.23
C SER A 323 2.80 3.62 38.86
N ILE A 324 1.50 3.95 38.75
CA ILE A 324 0.90 4.51 37.53
C ILE A 324 1.53 5.88 37.21
N LEU A 325 1.70 6.76 38.21
CA LEU A 325 2.35 8.07 38.03
C LEU A 325 3.77 7.93 37.51
N ILE A 326 4.57 7.05 38.13
CA ILE A 326 5.96 6.78 37.72
C ILE A 326 5.98 6.28 36.26
N SER A 327 5.08 5.40 35.89
CA SER A 327 5.00 4.86 34.53
C SER A 327 4.60 5.93 33.50
N CYS A 328 3.63 6.79 33.84
CA CYS A 328 3.27 7.94 32.99
C CYS A 328 4.45 8.93 32.87
N GLY A 329 5.15 9.21 33.96
CA GLY A 329 6.35 10.06 33.96
C GLY A 329 7.45 9.50 33.04
N ALA A 330 7.70 8.19 33.10
CA ALA A 330 8.67 7.54 32.21
C ALA A 330 8.31 7.68 30.72
N ARG A 331 7.01 7.63 30.38
CA ARG A 331 6.55 7.86 28.98
C ARG A 331 6.70 9.30 28.53
N LEU A 332 6.52 10.25 29.42
CA LEU A 332 6.63 11.67 29.14
C LEU A 332 8.05 12.22 29.35
N ALA A 333 9.00 11.40 29.82
CA ALA A 333 10.38 11.80 30.08
C ALA A 333 11.07 12.52 28.90
N PRO A 334 10.84 12.17 27.61
CA PRO A 334 11.40 12.95 26.51
C PRO A 334 11.01 14.43 26.52
N PHE A 335 9.80 14.75 27.00
CA PHE A 335 9.31 16.14 27.10
C PHE A 335 9.93 16.94 28.25
N ASP A 336 10.80 16.33 29.05
CA ASP A 336 11.61 17.06 30.04
C ASP A 336 12.80 17.81 29.41
N ILE A 337 13.12 17.48 28.15
CA ILE A 337 14.13 18.19 27.36
C ILE A 337 13.57 19.55 26.93
N GLN A 338 14.27 20.65 27.30
CA GLN A 338 13.79 22.02 27.06
C GLN A 338 13.50 22.29 25.57
N GLU A 339 14.40 21.88 24.67
CA GLU A 339 14.21 22.08 23.24
C GLU A 339 12.98 21.36 22.68
N LEU A 340 12.61 20.21 23.28
CA LEU A 340 11.39 19.49 22.88
C LEU A 340 10.14 20.16 23.45
N ARG A 341 10.20 20.70 24.67
CA ARG A 341 9.12 21.52 25.23
C ARG A 341 8.83 22.71 24.33
N ASP A 342 9.88 23.46 23.97
CA ASP A 342 9.77 24.64 23.10
C ASP A 342 9.17 24.26 21.74
N LEU A 343 9.64 23.15 21.13
CA LEU A 343 9.15 22.64 19.84
C LEU A 343 7.65 22.32 19.87
N THR A 344 7.11 21.89 21.01
CA THR A 344 5.72 21.41 21.13
C THR A 344 4.78 22.39 21.80
N MET A 345 5.21 23.64 22.07
CA MET A 345 4.36 24.63 22.73
C MET A 345 3.22 25.16 21.85
N TYR A 346 3.48 25.42 20.57
CA TYR A 346 2.49 25.91 19.62
C TYR A 346 2.66 25.26 18.25
N ASP A 347 1.75 25.50 17.30
CA ASP A 347 1.75 24.83 16.01
C ASP A 347 2.00 25.76 14.83
N GLU A 348 2.93 25.38 13.95
CA GLU A 348 3.20 26.03 12.67
C GLU A 348 2.94 25.09 11.48
N LEU A 349 2.78 23.78 11.74
CA LEU A 349 2.66 22.78 10.68
C LEU A 349 1.31 22.85 9.97
N GLN A 350 0.21 23.23 10.65
CA GLN A 350 -1.12 23.33 10.04
C GLN A 350 -1.42 22.11 9.18
N LEU A 351 -1.38 20.93 9.76
CA LEU A 351 -1.49 19.63 9.06
C LEU A 351 -2.80 19.50 8.27
N ASP A 352 -3.85 20.11 8.75
CA ASP A 352 -5.18 20.14 8.15
C ASP A 352 -5.23 20.87 6.79
N THR A 353 -4.23 21.70 6.47
CA THR A 353 -4.18 22.49 5.23
C THR A 353 -3.50 21.81 4.05
N LEU A 354 -2.91 20.63 4.27
CA LEU A 354 -2.11 19.96 3.22
C LEU A 354 -2.94 19.52 1.99
N GLY A 355 -4.24 19.28 2.18
CA GLY A 355 -5.17 18.98 1.09
C GLY A 355 -5.70 20.20 0.33
N ASP A 356 -5.48 21.41 0.85
CA ASP A 356 -6.03 22.67 0.32
C ASP A 356 -5.03 23.45 -0.52
N LYS A 357 -3.78 23.44 -0.11
CA LYS A 357 -2.68 24.21 -0.73
C LYS A 357 -1.49 23.30 -0.98
N LYS A 358 -0.80 23.51 -2.12
CA LYS A 358 0.43 22.79 -2.43
C LYS A 358 1.47 23.01 -1.32
N THR A 359 1.67 21.98 -0.52
CA THR A 359 2.58 21.99 0.64
C THR A 359 3.55 20.82 0.52
N ALA A 360 4.82 21.07 0.83
CA ALA A 360 5.83 20.04 1.01
C ALA A 360 6.28 20.07 2.48
N LEU A 361 5.84 19.10 3.25
CA LEU A 361 6.21 18.91 4.66
C LEU A 361 7.35 17.89 4.73
N PHE A 362 8.49 18.31 5.25
CA PHE A 362 9.64 17.44 5.49
C PHE A 362 9.73 17.11 6.97
N LEU A 363 9.75 15.82 7.28
CA LEU A 363 9.87 15.26 8.62
C LEU A 363 11.28 14.69 8.76
N ILE A 364 12.20 15.51 9.29
CA ILE A 364 13.60 15.14 9.47
C ILE A 364 13.73 14.35 10.77
N MET A 365 14.30 13.15 10.68
CA MET A 365 14.52 12.27 11.82
C MET A 365 15.91 11.62 11.76
N SER A 366 16.40 11.12 12.89
CA SER A 366 17.65 10.36 12.90
C SER A 366 17.43 8.94 12.36
N ASP A 367 18.40 8.43 11.59
CA ASP A 367 18.46 7.03 11.15
C ASP A 367 19.16 6.12 12.19
N THR A 368 19.84 6.70 13.18
CA THR A 368 20.62 5.99 14.21
C THR A 368 20.03 6.11 15.61
N ASP A 369 19.18 7.10 15.87
CA ASP A 369 18.55 7.37 17.16
C ASP A 369 17.03 7.44 17.02
N SER A 370 16.33 6.58 17.74
CA SER A 370 14.87 6.48 17.69
C SER A 370 14.14 7.26 18.81
N THR A 371 14.87 7.97 19.66
CA THR A 371 14.34 8.62 20.88
C THR A 371 13.14 9.52 20.59
N PHE A 372 13.16 10.28 19.49
CA PHE A 372 12.09 11.23 19.12
C PHE A 372 11.20 10.77 17.98
N ASN A 373 11.36 9.52 17.51
CA ASN A 373 10.59 9.01 16.36
C ASN A 373 9.08 8.89 16.64
N PHE A 374 8.70 8.81 17.93
CA PHE A 374 7.29 8.84 18.33
C PHE A 374 6.57 10.13 17.89
N LEU A 375 7.27 11.27 17.77
CA LEU A 375 6.70 12.51 17.24
C LEU A 375 6.31 12.36 15.77
N ILE A 376 7.15 11.72 14.97
CA ILE A 376 6.89 11.48 13.54
C ILE A 376 5.66 10.57 13.36
N SER A 377 5.56 9.51 14.17
CA SER A 377 4.38 8.65 14.21
C SER A 377 3.11 9.42 14.60
N MET A 378 3.24 10.35 15.55
CA MET A 378 2.15 11.20 16.01
C MET A 378 1.67 12.15 14.89
N VAL A 379 2.61 12.79 14.17
CA VAL A 379 2.31 13.61 12.99
C VAL A 379 1.54 12.81 11.96
N TYR A 380 2.02 11.62 11.57
CA TYR A 380 1.32 10.79 10.57
C TYR A 380 -0.06 10.34 11.04
N THR A 381 -0.20 9.97 12.30
CA THR A 381 -1.49 9.56 12.86
C THR A 381 -2.51 10.70 12.81
N GLN A 382 -2.11 11.89 13.24
CA GLN A 382 -2.97 13.08 13.19
C GLN A 382 -3.25 13.51 11.75
N LEU A 383 -2.24 13.56 10.90
CA LEU A 383 -2.37 13.90 9.50
C LEU A 383 -3.41 13.04 8.77
N PHE A 384 -3.28 11.71 8.86
CA PHE A 384 -4.23 10.80 8.19
C PHE A 384 -5.65 10.99 8.71
N ASN A 385 -5.84 11.15 10.02
CA ASN A 385 -7.16 11.38 10.61
C ASN A 385 -7.76 12.71 10.12
N LEU A 386 -7.00 13.81 10.26
CA LEU A 386 -7.45 15.15 9.86
C LEU A 386 -7.82 15.23 8.38
N LEU A 387 -6.97 14.68 7.52
CA LEU A 387 -7.21 14.71 6.08
C LEU A 387 -8.39 13.82 5.67
N CYS A 388 -8.60 12.68 6.35
CA CYS A 388 -9.76 11.83 6.10
C CYS A 388 -11.05 12.51 6.54
N ASP A 389 -11.08 13.05 7.76
CA ASP A 389 -12.25 13.75 8.31
C ASP A 389 -12.57 14.97 7.43
N LYS A 390 -11.56 15.76 7.06
CA LYS A 390 -11.74 16.93 6.17
C LYS A 390 -12.22 16.57 4.77
N ALA A 391 -11.70 15.47 4.20
CA ALA A 391 -12.16 14.98 2.91
C ALA A 391 -13.65 14.60 2.96
N ASP A 392 -14.08 13.91 4.02
CA ASP A 392 -15.44 13.43 4.17
C ASP A 392 -16.42 14.56 4.54
N ASP A 393 -16.08 15.37 5.54
CA ASP A 393 -17.01 16.34 6.12
C ASP A 393 -17.04 17.67 5.36
N VAL A 394 -15.89 18.12 4.79
CA VAL A 394 -15.80 19.41 4.12
C VAL A 394 -15.89 19.30 2.59
N TYR A 395 -15.24 18.27 2.02
CA TYR A 395 -15.09 18.16 0.56
C TYR A 395 -15.92 17.04 -0.09
N GLY A 396 -16.85 16.43 0.64
CA GLY A 396 -17.76 15.42 0.07
C GLY A 396 -17.04 14.17 -0.44
N GLY A 397 -16.00 13.73 0.26
CA GLY A 397 -15.32 12.45 0.08
C GLY A 397 -13.95 12.49 -0.62
N LYS A 398 -13.45 13.67 -1.04
CA LYS A 398 -12.12 13.78 -1.66
C LYS A 398 -11.49 15.15 -1.46
N LEU A 399 -10.20 15.19 -1.19
CA LEU A 399 -9.43 16.42 -1.09
C LEU A 399 -9.28 17.13 -2.45
N PRO A 400 -9.20 18.47 -2.48
CA PRO A 400 -8.91 19.24 -3.68
C PRO A 400 -7.54 18.93 -4.29
N ILE A 401 -6.53 18.74 -3.44
CA ILE A 401 -5.15 18.41 -3.83
C ILE A 401 -4.81 17.04 -3.25
N HIS A 402 -4.30 16.15 -4.10
CA HIS A 402 -3.81 14.85 -3.65
C HIS A 402 -2.66 15.00 -2.67
N VAL A 403 -2.68 14.25 -1.56
CA VAL A 403 -1.60 14.25 -0.57
C VAL A 403 -0.85 12.93 -0.63
N ARG A 404 0.45 13.00 -0.94
CA ARG A 404 1.34 11.84 -1.00
C ARG A 404 2.29 11.82 0.18
N CYS A 405 2.20 10.77 0.99
CA CYS A 405 3.13 10.51 2.07
C CYS A 405 4.27 9.61 1.53
N LEU A 406 5.46 10.17 1.36
CA LEU A 406 6.68 9.47 0.95
C LEU A 406 7.48 9.12 2.21
N ILE A 407 7.25 7.93 2.75
CA ILE A 407 7.77 7.52 4.06
C ILE A 407 9.08 6.75 3.85
N ASP A 408 10.20 7.48 3.81
CA ASP A 408 11.53 6.85 3.75
C ASP A 408 11.89 6.25 5.12
N GLU A 409 12.58 5.12 5.11
CA GLU A 409 12.88 4.32 6.30
C GLU A 409 11.67 4.11 7.21
N CYS A 410 10.55 3.68 6.62
CA CYS A 410 9.24 3.54 7.29
C CYS A 410 9.31 2.70 8.59
N ALA A 411 10.28 1.82 8.71
CA ALA A 411 10.49 1.02 9.91
C ALA A 411 10.98 1.85 11.12
N ASN A 412 11.59 3.01 10.88
CA ASN A 412 12.20 3.81 11.95
C ASN A 412 11.23 4.84 12.56
N ILE A 413 10.11 5.13 11.93
CA ILE A 413 9.16 6.16 12.41
C ILE A 413 8.28 5.70 13.58
N GLY A 414 8.43 4.44 14.03
CA GLY A 414 7.51 3.84 14.99
C GLY A 414 6.23 3.30 14.33
N GLN A 415 5.28 2.91 15.16
CA GLN A 415 4.02 2.35 14.68
C GLN A 415 2.97 3.44 14.47
N ILE A 416 2.42 3.55 13.27
CA ILE A 416 1.20 4.31 12.98
C ILE A 416 0.01 3.41 13.31
N PRO A 417 -0.79 3.71 14.35
CA PRO A 417 -1.92 2.85 14.73
C PRO A 417 -2.94 2.70 13.58
N ASN A 418 -3.41 1.47 13.34
CA ASN A 418 -4.37 1.11 12.29
C ASN A 418 -3.92 1.44 10.85
N LEU A 419 -2.63 1.48 10.56
CA LEU A 419 -2.12 1.76 9.22
C LEU A 419 -2.71 0.80 8.18
N GLU A 420 -2.93 -0.49 8.53
CA GLU A 420 -3.53 -1.51 7.67
C GLU A 420 -4.94 -1.13 7.18
N LYS A 421 -5.72 -0.44 8.03
CA LYS A 421 -7.06 0.06 7.67
C LYS A 421 -6.97 1.35 6.86
N LEU A 422 -6.04 2.22 7.23
CA LEU A 422 -5.82 3.49 6.54
C LEU A 422 -5.45 3.25 5.07
N VAL A 423 -4.43 2.46 4.78
CA VAL A 423 -3.97 2.22 3.39
C VAL A 423 -5.04 1.56 2.52
N ALA A 424 -6.01 0.86 3.11
CA ALA A 424 -7.14 0.29 2.40
C ALA A 424 -8.19 1.34 1.99
N THR A 425 -8.31 2.45 2.73
CA THR A 425 -9.44 3.40 2.62
C THR A 425 -9.08 4.79 2.09
N ILE A 426 -7.83 5.23 2.25
CA ILE A 426 -7.38 6.61 1.91
C ILE A 426 -7.44 6.94 0.42
N ARG A 427 -7.46 5.94 -0.46
CA ARG A 427 -7.49 6.13 -1.92
C ARG A 427 -8.63 7.04 -2.39
N SER A 428 -9.86 6.81 -1.90
CA SER A 428 -11.03 7.59 -2.31
C SER A 428 -10.93 9.06 -1.92
N ARG A 429 -10.16 9.37 -0.89
CA ARG A 429 -9.96 10.70 -0.31
C ARG A 429 -8.81 11.49 -0.91
N GLU A 430 -8.21 10.99 -2.01
CA GLU A 430 -7.03 11.58 -2.65
C GLU A 430 -5.81 11.64 -1.70
N ILE A 431 -5.60 10.56 -0.94
CA ILE A 431 -4.43 10.38 -0.08
C ILE A 431 -3.73 9.10 -0.50
N SER A 432 -2.41 9.06 -0.45
CA SER A 432 -1.61 7.86 -0.70
C SER A 432 -0.40 7.75 0.23
N ALA A 433 -0.10 6.52 0.65
CA ALA A 433 1.08 6.18 1.43
C ALA A 433 2.07 5.40 0.57
N CYS A 434 3.31 5.89 0.53
CA CYS A 434 4.40 5.24 -0.15
C CYS A 434 5.43 4.82 0.90
N LEU A 435 5.55 3.51 1.12
CA LEU A 435 6.41 2.95 2.14
C LEU A 435 7.74 2.53 1.52
N VAL A 436 8.83 3.07 2.02
CA VAL A 436 10.19 2.73 1.57
C VAL A 436 10.88 1.98 2.70
N LEU A 437 11.37 0.76 2.39
CA LEU A 437 11.92 -0.19 3.34
C LEU A 437 13.25 -0.76 2.84
N GLN A 438 14.09 -1.21 3.75
CA GLN A 438 15.27 -1.98 3.41
C GLN A 438 14.93 -3.45 3.15
N ALA A 439 13.98 -4.00 3.91
CA ALA A 439 13.49 -5.36 3.80
C ALA A 439 12.03 -5.47 4.26
N ARG A 440 11.29 -6.46 3.75
CA ARG A 440 9.90 -6.71 4.18
C ARG A 440 9.80 -7.16 5.63
N SER A 441 10.81 -7.86 6.13
CA SER A 441 10.88 -8.28 7.54
C SER A 441 10.79 -7.11 8.53
N GLN A 442 11.27 -5.92 8.17
CA GLN A 442 11.15 -4.73 9.00
C GLN A 442 9.67 -4.35 9.25
N LEU A 443 8.82 -4.45 8.23
CA LEU A 443 7.39 -4.18 8.39
C LEU A 443 6.72 -5.21 9.29
N LYS A 444 7.11 -6.50 9.15
CA LYS A 444 6.62 -7.59 10.01
C LYS A 444 7.02 -7.42 11.47
N ALA A 445 8.20 -6.90 11.75
CA ALA A 445 8.65 -6.63 13.12
C ALA A 445 7.72 -5.62 13.83
N ILE A 446 7.24 -4.58 13.15
CA ILE A 446 6.41 -3.51 13.72
C ILE A 446 4.92 -3.89 13.71
N TYR A 447 4.40 -4.35 12.56
CA TYR A 447 2.95 -4.56 12.37
C TYR A 447 2.51 -6.01 12.50
N LYS A 448 3.45 -6.94 12.75
CA LYS A 448 3.18 -8.39 12.92
C LYS A 448 2.30 -8.92 11.78
N ASP A 449 1.18 -9.57 12.09
CA ASP A 449 0.26 -10.15 11.09
C ASP A 449 -0.41 -9.09 10.19
N ASN A 450 -0.52 -7.85 10.65
CA ASN A 450 -1.07 -6.75 9.84
C ASN A 450 -0.14 -6.31 8.70
N ALA A 451 1.14 -6.68 8.73
CA ALA A 451 2.10 -6.34 7.68
C ALA A 451 1.67 -6.86 6.31
N ASP A 452 1.16 -8.10 6.23
CA ASP A 452 0.72 -8.69 4.97
C ASP A 452 -0.54 -7.98 4.42
N THR A 453 -1.41 -7.48 5.30
CA THR A 453 -2.55 -6.62 4.91
C THR A 453 -2.08 -5.28 4.36
N ILE A 454 -1.08 -4.66 4.97
CA ILE A 454 -0.48 -3.40 4.48
C ILE A 454 0.11 -3.62 3.08
N VAL A 455 0.96 -4.65 2.91
CA VAL A 455 1.58 -4.99 1.62
C VAL A 455 0.53 -5.30 0.55
N GLY A 456 -0.53 -6.03 0.90
CA GLY A 456 -1.64 -6.36 0.00
C GLY A 456 -2.43 -5.14 -0.50
N ASN A 457 -2.38 -4.01 0.21
CA ASN A 457 -2.97 -2.73 -0.18
C ASN A 457 -2.00 -1.79 -0.92
N MET A 458 -0.80 -2.26 -1.27
CA MET A 458 0.14 -1.55 -2.13
C MET A 458 0.02 -2.07 -3.56
N ASP A 459 -0.75 -1.38 -4.41
CA ASP A 459 -0.98 -1.81 -5.80
C ASP A 459 0.32 -1.82 -6.64
N SER A 460 1.30 -1.01 -6.28
CA SER A 460 2.63 -0.97 -6.90
C SER A 460 3.69 -1.41 -5.90
N GLN A 461 4.49 -2.40 -6.27
CA GLN A 461 5.60 -2.89 -5.46
C GLN A 461 6.88 -2.88 -6.32
N ILE A 462 7.92 -2.24 -5.80
CA ILE A 462 9.19 -2.04 -6.50
C ILE A 462 10.31 -2.66 -5.66
N PHE A 463 11.11 -3.52 -6.28
CA PHE A 463 12.32 -4.06 -5.69
C PHE A 463 13.54 -3.47 -6.39
N LEU A 464 14.41 -2.80 -5.63
CA LEU A 464 15.59 -2.11 -6.12
C LEU A 464 16.91 -2.87 -5.87
N GLY A 465 16.80 -4.14 -5.49
CA GLY A 465 17.96 -4.96 -5.11
C GLY A 465 18.13 -5.06 -3.59
N GLY A 466 18.71 -6.16 -3.16
CA GLY A 466 18.95 -6.47 -1.76
C GLY A 466 19.19 -7.96 -1.57
N SER A 467 19.67 -8.37 -0.41
CA SER A 467 20.08 -9.76 -0.10
C SER A 467 19.31 -10.40 1.05
N GLU A 468 18.23 -9.75 1.55
CA GLU A 468 17.47 -10.28 2.68
C GLU A 468 16.64 -11.50 2.25
N PRO A 469 16.88 -12.69 2.86
CA PRO A 469 16.37 -13.98 2.35
C PRO A 469 14.84 -14.06 2.26
N THR A 470 14.12 -13.47 3.24
CA THR A 470 12.64 -13.49 3.26
C THR A 470 12.07 -12.67 2.13
N THR A 471 12.62 -11.47 1.88
CA THR A 471 12.21 -10.63 0.75
C THR A 471 12.46 -11.30 -0.59
N LEU A 472 13.64 -11.93 -0.76
CA LEU A 472 13.98 -12.64 -2.00
C LEU A 472 13.05 -13.84 -2.23
N LYS A 473 12.73 -14.60 -1.16
CA LYS A 473 11.79 -15.71 -1.22
C LYS A 473 10.41 -15.25 -1.67
N ASP A 474 9.85 -14.27 -0.97
CA ASP A 474 8.52 -13.77 -1.24
C ASP A 474 8.43 -13.20 -2.67
N LEU A 475 9.48 -12.52 -3.13
CA LEU A 475 9.53 -11.95 -4.48
C LEU A 475 9.59 -13.04 -5.55
N SER A 476 10.46 -14.05 -5.41
CA SER A 476 10.55 -15.16 -6.35
C SER A 476 9.23 -15.92 -6.47
N GLU A 477 8.57 -16.20 -5.34
CA GLU A 477 7.26 -16.85 -5.30
C GLU A 477 6.16 -15.99 -5.99
N MET A 478 6.18 -14.67 -5.80
CA MET A 478 5.23 -13.75 -6.43
C MET A 478 5.45 -13.59 -7.94
N LEU A 479 6.68 -13.68 -8.42
CA LEU A 479 7.00 -13.65 -9.85
C LEU A 479 6.44 -14.87 -10.57
N GLY A 480 6.38 -16.00 -9.88
CA GLY A 480 5.82 -17.27 -10.37
C GLY A 480 6.78 -18.04 -11.26
N LYS A 481 6.23 -19.09 -11.91
CA LYS A 481 7.00 -20.01 -12.75
C LYS A 481 6.62 -19.88 -14.21
N GLU A 482 7.60 -20.07 -15.08
CA GLU A 482 7.43 -20.27 -16.51
C GLU A 482 7.68 -21.74 -16.87
N THR A 483 7.21 -22.18 -18.02
CA THR A 483 7.47 -23.51 -18.54
C THR A 483 8.64 -23.44 -19.50
N ILE A 484 9.73 -24.16 -19.20
CA ILE A 484 10.92 -24.26 -20.05
C ILE A 484 11.05 -25.67 -20.62
N ASP A 485 11.67 -25.77 -21.78
CA ASP A 485 12.07 -27.06 -22.37
C ASP A 485 13.49 -27.38 -21.90
N ALA A 486 13.63 -28.49 -21.19
CA ALA A 486 14.92 -29.03 -20.76
C ALA A 486 15.25 -30.30 -21.53
N PHE A 487 16.53 -30.49 -21.86
CA PHE A 487 16.98 -31.73 -22.44
C PHE A 487 17.90 -32.45 -21.47
N ASN A 488 17.64 -33.73 -21.31
CA ASN A 488 18.55 -34.65 -20.64
C ASN A 488 19.27 -35.48 -21.72
N THR A 489 20.60 -35.39 -21.72
CA THR A 489 21.43 -36.26 -22.54
C THR A 489 21.85 -37.48 -21.71
N SER A 490 21.60 -38.68 -22.21
CA SER A 490 22.04 -39.93 -21.62
C SER A 490 23.15 -40.49 -22.50
N ASP A 491 24.35 -40.63 -21.95
CA ASP A 491 25.50 -41.24 -22.58
C ASP A 491 25.76 -42.59 -21.89
N THR A 492 25.47 -43.68 -22.57
CA THR A 492 25.74 -45.03 -22.06
C THR A 492 27.05 -45.55 -22.65
N ARG A 493 28.07 -45.64 -21.82
CA ARG A 493 29.40 -46.17 -22.17
C ARG A 493 29.42 -47.66 -21.88
N GLY A 494 29.33 -48.49 -22.93
CA GLY A 494 29.40 -49.95 -22.88
C GLY A 494 29.79 -50.51 -24.25
N ASN A 495 29.73 -51.81 -24.41
CA ASN A 495 30.05 -52.48 -25.69
C ASN A 495 29.14 -52.04 -26.87
N SER A 496 28.08 -51.33 -26.60
CA SER A 496 27.22 -50.68 -27.60
C SER A 496 26.90 -49.27 -27.09
N PRO A 497 27.72 -48.24 -27.40
CA PRO A 497 27.46 -46.88 -26.98
C PRO A 497 26.17 -46.35 -27.62
N SER A 498 25.28 -45.77 -26.78
CA SER A 498 24.06 -45.15 -27.28
C SER A 498 23.93 -43.73 -26.68
N TYR A 499 23.58 -42.79 -27.54
CA TYR A 499 23.25 -41.40 -27.16
C TYR A 499 21.73 -41.22 -27.24
N GLY A 500 21.13 -40.86 -26.13
CA GLY A 500 19.71 -40.54 -26.07
C GLY A 500 19.52 -39.07 -25.62
N THR A 501 18.68 -38.32 -26.33
CA THR A 501 18.25 -37.01 -25.91
C THR A 501 16.77 -37.07 -25.56
N THR A 502 16.43 -36.79 -24.30
CA THR A 502 15.05 -36.76 -23.84
C THR A 502 14.65 -35.30 -23.59
N PHE A 503 13.60 -34.86 -24.28
CA PHE A 503 12.98 -33.55 -24.06
C PHE A 503 11.99 -33.65 -22.92
N GLN A 504 12.15 -32.80 -21.91
CA GLN A 504 11.26 -32.73 -20.77
C GLN A 504 10.86 -31.27 -20.52
N LYS A 505 9.58 -31.01 -20.32
CA LYS A 505 9.10 -29.72 -19.86
C LYS A 505 9.18 -29.68 -18.35
N MET A 506 9.65 -28.54 -17.82
CA MET A 506 9.72 -28.29 -16.38
C MET A 506 9.34 -26.87 -16.04
N GLY A 507 8.92 -26.64 -14.79
CA GLY A 507 8.66 -25.34 -14.26
C GLY A 507 9.94 -24.70 -13.76
N HIS A 508 10.28 -23.52 -14.27
CA HIS A 508 11.39 -22.70 -13.79
C HIS A 508 10.85 -21.41 -13.18
N GLU A 509 11.40 -20.94 -12.08
CA GLU A 509 11.06 -19.65 -11.51
C GLU A 509 11.47 -18.54 -12.49
N LEU A 510 10.61 -17.52 -12.68
CA LEU A 510 10.90 -16.42 -13.62
C LEU A 510 12.19 -15.68 -13.24
N LEU A 511 12.46 -15.59 -11.94
CA LEU A 511 13.76 -15.32 -11.33
C LEU A 511 13.85 -16.09 -10.01
N SER A 512 14.92 -16.86 -9.87
CA SER A 512 15.24 -17.58 -8.64
C SER A 512 15.79 -16.64 -7.56
N ARG A 513 15.89 -17.10 -6.32
CA ARG A 513 16.39 -16.29 -5.20
C ARG A 513 17.85 -15.86 -5.39
N ASP A 514 18.66 -16.74 -5.92
CA ASP A 514 20.08 -16.47 -6.20
C ASP A 514 20.25 -15.45 -7.33
N GLU A 515 19.45 -15.52 -8.39
CA GLU A 515 19.42 -14.52 -9.46
C GLU A 515 18.96 -13.15 -8.95
N LEU A 516 17.94 -13.14 -8.06
CA LEU A 516 17.48 -11.91 -7.41
C LEU A 516 18.55 -11.28 -6.50
N ALA A 517 19.35 -12.10 -5.82
CA ALA A 517 20.42 -11.63 -4.96
C ALA A 517 21.57 -10.94 -5.69
N VAL A 518 21.79 -11.31 -6.96
CA VAL A 518 22.82 -10.75 -7.86
C VAL A 518 22.24 -9.79 -8.90
N LEU A 519 21.01 -9.31 -8.69
CA LEU A 519 20.36 -8.38 -9.61
C LEU A 519 21.25 -7.16 -9.86
N ASP A 520 21.48 -6.83 -11.13
CA ASP A 520 22.28 -5.69 -11.55
C ASP A 520 21.85 -4.39 -10.85
N GLY A 521 22.82 -3.62 -10.37
CA GLY A 521 22.59 -2.39 -9.61
C GLY A 521 21.78 -1.29 -10.34
N GLY A 522 21.73 -1.33 -11.66
CA GLY A 522 20.91 -0.45 -12.50
C GLY A 522 19.49 -0.96 -12.77
N LYS A 523 19.20 -2.22 -12.41
CA LYS A 523 17.91 -2.88 -12.64
C LYS A 523 17.00 -2.83 -11.42
N CYS A 524 15.70 -2.95 -11.69
CA CYS A 524 14.67 -3.07 -10.67
C CYS A 524 13.53 -3.97 -11.17
N ILE A 525 12.76 -4.50 -10.23
CA ILE A 525 11.58 -5.30 -10.52
C ILE A 525 10.36 -4.54 -10.06
N LEU A 526 9.40 -4.38 -10.97
CA LEU A 526 8.10 -3.77 -10.68
C LEU A 526 7.00 -4.83 -10.75
N GLN A 527 6.18 -4.84 -9.74
CA GLN A 527 4.90 -5.54 -9.73
C GLN A 527 3.77 -4.51 -9.61
N LEU A 528 2.83 -4.55 -10.53
CA LEU A 528 1.60 -3.78 -10.50
C LEU A 528 0.42 -4.73 -10.43
N ARG A 529 -0.49 -4.52 -9.50
CA ARG A 529 -1.65 -5.39 -9.29
C ARG A 529 -2.41 -5.65 -10.58
N GLY A 530 -2.57 -6.93 -10.94
CA GLY A 530 -3.31 -7.37 -12.14
C GLY A 530 -2.56 -7.16 -13.47
N VAL A 531 -1.26 -6.88 -13.42
CA VAL A 531 -0.37 -6.74 -14.58
C VAL A 531 0.80 -7.73 -14.43
N ARG A 532 1.40 -8.13 -15.54
CA ARG A 532 2.63 -8.95 -15.53
C ARG A 532 3.78 -8.16 -14.88
N PRO A 533 4.68 -8.81 -14.15
CA PRO A 533 5.84 -8.15 -13.56
C PRO A 533 6.78 -7.59 -14.64
N PHE A 534 7.51 -6.53 -14.31
CA PHE A 534 8.48 -5.90 -15.21
C PHE A 534 9.89 -6.00 -14.61
N LEU A 535 10.85 -6.39 -15.44
CA LEU A 535 12.28 -6.22 -15.18
C LEU A 535 12.75 -5.01 -15.97
N SER A 536 13.01 -3.91 -15.28
CA SER A 536 13.26 -2.60 -15.89
C SER A 536 14.52 -1.93 -15.35
N ASP A 537 14.96 -0.88 -16.00
CA ASP A 537 16.00 0.00 -15.47
C ASP A 537 15.43 0.91 -14.39
N LYS A 538 16.25 1.25 -13.40
CA LYS A 538 15.95 2.31 -12.44
C LYS A 538 15.85 3.66 -13.14
N TYR A 539 14.97 4.54 -12.63
CA TYR A 539 14.84 5.88 -13.20
C TYR A 539 16.07 6.74 -12.87
N ASP A 540 16.70 7.31 -13.89
CA ASP A 540 17.82 8.23 -13.68
C ASP A 540 17.29 9.63 -13.34
N LEU A 541 17.59 10.10 -12.12
CA LEU A 541 17.20 11.41 -11.62
C LEU A 541 17.67 12.57 -12.54
N THR A 542 18.80 12.42 -13.20
CA THR A 542 19.36 13.45 -14.09
C THR A 542 18.50 13.73 -15.32
N GLN A 543 17.65 12.77 -15.71
CA GLN A 543 16.70 12.91 -16.82
C GLN A 543 15.39 13.61 -16.41
N HIS A 544 15.20 13.90 -15.10
CA HIS A 544 13.98 14.54 -14.66
C HIS A 544 13.95 16.03 -15.06
N PRO A 545 12.82 16.55 -15.60
CA PRO A 545 12.72 17.95 -16.04
C PRO A 545 13.12 18.98 -14.96
N ASN A 546 12.74 18.70 -13.70
CA ASN A 546 13.03 19.56 -12.55
C ASN A 546 14.39 19.30 -11.89
N TYR A 547 15.22 18.39 -12.42
CA TYR A 547 16.55 18.09 -11.86
C TYR A 547 17.44 19.34 -11.75
N LYS A 548 17.36 20.23 -12.74
CA LYS A 548 18.13 21.49 -12.77
C LYS A 548 17.83 22.44 -11.60
N LEU A 549 16.74 22.21 -10.88
CA LEU A 549 16.33 23.01 -9.72
C LEU A 549 16.84 22.46 -8.38
N THR A 550 17.53 21.32 -8.40
CA THR A 550 18.08 20.64 -7.22
C THR A 550 19.53 21.07 -6.95
N SER A 551 20.00 20.87 -5.72
CA SER A 551 21.40 21.08 -5.37
C SER A 551 22.32 20.01 -5.97
N ASP A 552 21.81 18.84 -6.31
CA ASP A 552 22.55 17.79 -7.03
C ASP A 552 23.03 18.28 -8.43
N TYR A 553 22.29 19.23 -9.03
CA TYR A 553 22.67 19.87 -10.29
C TYR A 553 23.56 21.10 -10.08
N ASP A 554 23.16 22.00 -9.17
CA ASP A 554 23.89 23.22 -8.84
C ASP A 554 23.83 23.47 -7.32
N PRO A 555 24.97 23.49 -6.61
CA PRO A 555 25.04 23.75 -5.18
C PRO A 555 24.34 25.05 -4.74
N LYS A 556 24.19 26.02 -5.63
CA LYS A 556 23.43 27.26 -5.36
C LYS A 556 21.94 27.01 -5.08
N ASN A 557 21.40 25.88 -5.50
CA ASN A 557 20.03 25.46 -5.22
C ASN A 557 19.88 24.75 -3.88
N THR A 558 20.94 24.68 -3.06
CA THR A 558 20.82 24.11 -1.70
C THR A 558 19.80 24.91 -0.89
N PHE A 559 18.84 24.20 -0.29
CA PHE A 559 17.84 24.82 0.55
C PHE A 559 18.39 25.09 1.94
N ASP A 560 18.43 26.36 2.33
CA ASP A 560 18.88 26.80 3.63
C ASP A 560 17.67 26.89 4.58
N ILE A 561 17.53 25.88 5.46
CA ILE A 561 16.41 25.77 6.40
C ILE A 561 16.40 26.97 7.34
N GLU A 562 17.56 27.33 7.92
CA GLU A 562 17.68 28.39 8.91
C GLU A 562 17.32 29.75 8.32
N LYS A 563 17.88 30.06 7.14
CA LYS A 563 17.53 31.27 6.42
C LYS A 563 16.04 31.31 6.02
N TYR A 564 15.46 30.16 5.73
CA TYR A 564 14.03 30.09 5.38
C TYR A 564 13.13 30.34 6.59
N LEU A 565 13.44 29.73 7.74
CA LEU A 565 12.68 29.92 8.99
C LEU A 565 12.82 31.34 9.54
N ASN A 566 14.05 31.91 9.45
CA ASN A 566 14.34 33.27 9.91
C ASN A 566 13.92 34.37 8.90
N ARG A 567 13.21 34.01 7.82
CA ARG A 567 12.61 35.01 6.93
C ARG A 567 11.58 35.79 7.76
N LYS A 568 11.92 37.06 8.09
CA LYS A 568 10.93 38.01 8.56
C LYS A 568 9.82 38.04 7.53
N GLU A 569 8.59 37.76 7.93
CA GLU A 569 7.43 37.96 7.07
C GLU A 569 7.51 39.40 6.55
N LYS A 570 7.53 39.57 5.24
CA LYS A 570 7.43 40.91 4.68
C LYS A 570 6.03 41.38 4.99
N ILE A 571 5.93 42.37 5.84
CA ILE A 571 4.67 43.09 6.12
C ILE A 571 4.22 43.68 4.78
N HIS A 572 3.09 43.22 4.26
CA HIS A 572 2.50 43.78 3.05
C HIS A 572 1.70 45.06 3.40
N PRO A 573 1.71 46.07 2.53
CA PRO A 573 0.84 47.24 2.73
C PRO A 573 -0.62 46.77 2.66
N GLY A 574 -1.27 46.63 3.77
CA GLY A 574 -2.65 46.11 3.90
C GLY A 574 -2.80 45.05 4.98
N ASP A 575 -1.71 44.59 5.57
CA ASP A 575 -1.78 43.70 6.72
C ASP A 575 -2.26 44.55 7.94
N GLU A 576 -3.37 44.11 8.53
CA GLU A 576 -3.82 44.66 9.81
C GLU A 576 -3.00 44.06 10.94
N PHE A 577 -2.31 44.87 11.73
CA PHE A 577 -1.58 44.43 12.91
C PHE A 577 -1.93 45.31 14.11
N ILE A 578 -2.00 44.66 15.26
CA ILE A 578 -2.18 45.36 16.54
C ILE A 578 -0.78 45.66 17.07
N VAL A 579 -0.49 46.95 17.26
CA VAL A 579 0.73 47.39 17.96
C VAL A 579 0.47 47.25 19.45
N VAL A 580 1.17 46.29 20.07
CA VAL A 580 1.15 46.13 21.54
C VAL A 580 2.38 46.83 22.09
N ASP A 581 2.19 47.76 23.02
CA ASP A 581 3.30 48.42 23.69
C ASP A 581 4.12 47.36 24.47
N ALA A 582 5.44 47.38 24.30
CA ALA A 582 6.36 46.45 24.97
C ALA A 582 6.23 46.47 26.51
N ASP A 583 5.81 47.60 27.05
CA ASP A 583 5.59 47.80 28.49
C ASP A 583 4.26 47.20 29.00
N SER A 584 3.40 46.74 28.10
CA SER A 584 2.12 46.08 28.43
C SER A 584 2.18 44.57 28.45
N LEU A 585 3.32 43.98 28.08
CA LEU A 585 3.53 42.55 28.19
C LEU A 585 3.86 42.17 29.63
N PRO A 586 3.21 41.14 30.21
CA PRO A 586 3.58 40.65 31.53
C PRO A 586 5.05 40.23 31.49
N SER A 587 5.85 40.73 32.43
CA SER A 587 7.24 40.31 32.60
C SER A 587 7.29 38.82 32.81
N ALA A 588 8.07 38.13 31.94
CA ALA A 588 8.28 36.69 31.94
C ALA A 588 8.85 36.16 33.26
#